data_cf40109e5dbcce674b9088c82146560b
#
_entry.id   cf40109e5dbcce674b9088c82146560b
#
_cell.length_a   1.000
_cell.length_b   1.000
_cell.length_c   1.000
_cell.angle_alpha   90.00
_cell.angle_beta   90.00
_cell.angle_gamma   90.00
#
_symmetry.space_group_name_H-M   'P 1'
#
loop_
_entity.id
_entity.type
_entity.pdbx_description
1 polymer ?
#
loop_
_entity_poly.entity_id
_entity_poly.type
_entity_poly.pdbx_seq_one_letter_code
_entity_poly.pdbx_strand_id
1 'polypeptide(L)'
;MAAGALADALGGTPQQVENAAEIAMEHNLGLTCDPIGGLVQVPCIERNAMGAIKAISAARMALRGDGQHFVSLDQVIRTMRDTGRDMQDKYKETARGGLAINVLEMPVSLIEC
;
A
#
# COMPACT_ATOMS: atom_id res chain seq x y z
N MET A 1 3.13 2.57 8.46
CA MET A 1 3.27 3.63 9.49
C MET A 1 1.91 4.08 10.04
N ALA A 2 0.98 4.56 9.23
CA ALA A 2 -0.33 5.06 9.70
C ALA A 2 -1.11 4.05 10.56
N ALA A 3 -1.11 2.76 10.18
CA ALA A 3 -1.78 1.71 10.95
C ALA A 3 -1.18 1.55 12.36
N GLY A 4 0.15 1.52 12.46
CA GLY A 4 0.82 1.45 13.76
C GLY A 4 0.56 2.68 14.62
N ALA A 5 0.65 3.88 14.03
CA ALA A 5 0.36 5.13 14.73
C ALA A 5 -1.09 5.18 15.25
N LEU A 6 -2.05 4.72 14.46
CA LEU A 6 -3.45 4.66 14.89
C LEU A 6 -3.66 3.65 16.02
N ALA A 7 -3.03 2.47 15.93
CA ALA A 7 -3.10 1.47 16.99
C ALA A 7 -2.52 2.00 18.31
N ASP A 8 -1.40 2.71 18.24
CA ASP A 8 -0.79 3.37 19.41
C ASP A 8 -1.71 4.44 20.00
N ALA A 9 -2.24 5.33 19.17
CA ALA A 9 -3.16 6.39 19.60
C ALA A 9 -4.44 5.85 20.26
N LEU A 10 -4.88 4.65 19.88
CA LEU A 10 -6.03 3.97 20.46
C LEU A 10 -5.69 3.10 21.69
N GLY A 11 -4.47 3.20 22.20
CA GLY A 11 -4.04 2.53 23.43
C GLY A 11 -3.55 1.09 23.23
N GLY A 12 -3.15 0.73 22.02
CA GLY A 12 -2.58 -0.59 21.73
C GLY A 12 -1.25 -0.84 22.45
N THR A 13 -0.98 -2.10 22.75
CA THR A 13 0.33 -2.52 23.25
C THR A 13 1.39 -2.38 22.15
N PRO A 14 2.69 -2.33 22.50
CA PRO A 14 3.76 -2.35 21.48
C PRO A 14 3.62 -3.49 20.47
N GLN A 15 3.22 -4.67 20.91
CA GLN A 15 2.99 -5.83 20.05
C GLN A 15 1.82 -5.63 19.09
N GLN A 16 0.73 -5.02 19.57
CA GLN A 16 -0.42 -4.69 18.71
C GLN A 16 -0.07 -3.59 17.70
N VAL A 17 0.72 -2.61 18.09
CA VAL A 17 1.25 -1.56 17.19
C VAL A 17 2.08 -2.17 16.07
N GLU A 18 2.99 -3.07 16.42
CA GLU A 18 3.83 -3.79 15.46
C GLU A 18 2.99 -4.66 14.53
N ASN A 19 2.00 -5.38 15.07
CA ASN A 19 1.07 -6.19 14.29
C ASN A 19 0.24 -5.33 13.32
N ALA A 20 -0.25 -4.17 13.74
CA ALA A 20 -0.96 -3.25 12.85
C ALA A 20 -0.09 -2.79 11.67
N ALA A 21 1.17 -2.47 11.94
CA ALA A 21 2.12 -2.09 10.91
C ALA A 21 2.40 -3.24 9.94
N GLU A 22 2.57 -4.45 10.46
CA GLU A 22 2.77 -5.68 9.70
C GLU A 22 1.59 -5.97 8.77
N ILE A 23 0.36 -5.99 9.30
CA ILE A 23 -0.86 -6.25 8.51
C ILE A 23 -0.98 -5.24 7.35
N ALA A 24 -0.78 -3.96 7.62
CA ALA A 24 -0.87 -2.93 6.59
C ALA A 24 0.21 -3.10 5.51
N MET A 25 1.44 -3.44 5.89
CA MET A 25 2.54 -3.63 4.96
C MET A 25 2.36 -4.89 4.12
N GLU A 26 1.94 -6.00 4.74
CA GLU A 26 1.70 -7.28 4.06
C GLU A 26 0.69 -7.11 2.90
N HIS A 27 -0.36 -6.33 3.12
CA HIS A 27 -1.42 -6.11 2.13
C HIS A 27 -1.10 -4.99 1.11
N ASN A 28 0.13 -4.49 1.12
CA ASN A 28 0.63 -3.51 0.16
C ASN A 28 1.91 -3.99 -0.57
N LEU A 29 2.22 -5.29 -0.49
CA LEU A 29 3.34 -5.88 -1.22
C LEU A 29 3.09 -5.84 -2.73
N GLY A 30 4.10 -5.47 -3.50
CA GLY A 30 4.05 -5.52 -4.96
C GLY A 30 3.17 -4.47 -5.62
N LEU A 31 2.77 -3.42 -4.92
CA LEU A 31 2.01 -2.33 -5.53
C LEU A 31 2.88 -1.57 -6.53
N THR A 32 2.33 -1.42 -7.75
CA THR A 32 2.97 -0.64 -8.80
C THR A 32 2.81 0.86 -8.54
N CYS A 33 3.75 1.65 -9.06
CA CYS A 33 3.64 3.10 -9.14
C CYS A 33 3.78 3.51 -10.60
N ASP A 34 2.65 3.59 -11.28
CA ASP A 34 2.51 3.73 -12.72
C ASP A 34 1.50 4.82 -13.09
N PRO A 35 1.68 6.07 -12.58
CA PRO A 35 0.69 7.13 -12.74
C PRO A 35 0.56 7.59 -14.18
N ILE A 36 -0.68 7.84 -14.60
CA ILE A 36 -1.00 8.32 -15.95
C ILE A 36 -0.33 9.68 -16.18
N GLY A 37 0.40 9.81 -17.27
CA GLY A 37 1.13 11.02 -17.61
C GLY A 37 2.26 11.37 -16.63
N GLY A 38 2.64 10.48 -15.73
CA GLY A 38 3.62 10.77 -14.67
C GLY A 38 3.09 11.72 -13.59
N LEU A 39 1.80 12.02 -13.60
CA LEU A 39 1.16 12.93 -12.63
C LEU A 39 0.69 12.14 -11.41
N VAL A 40 0.92 12.70 -10.22
CA VAL A 40 0.47 12.09 -8.96
C VAL A 40 -1.03 12.36 -8.75
N GLN A 41 -1.86 11.92 -9.66
CA GLN A 41 -3.31 12.12 -9.67
C GLN A 41 -4.05 10.80 -9.90
N VAL A 42 -3.89 10.17 -11.05
CA VAL A 42 -4.59 8.94 -11.39
C VAL A 42 -3.56 7.80 -11.56
N PRO A 43 -3.65 6.72 -10.78
CA PRO A 43 -4.64 6.42 -9.74
C PRO A 43 -4.20 6.82 -8.30
N CYS A 44 -3.24 7.72 -8.15
CA CYS A 44 -2.59 8.00 -6.86
C CYS A 44 -3.57 8.53 -5.79
N ILE A 45 -4.52 9.37 -6.17
CA ILE A 45 -5.53 9.91 -5.25
C ILE A 45 -6.36 8.75 -4.66
N GLU A 46 -6.84 7.85 -5.51
CA GLU A 46 -7.61 6.68 -5.08
C GLU A 46 -6.76 5.71 -4.27
N ARG A 47 -5.53 5.44 -4.70
CA ARG A 47 -4.60 4.56 -3.96
C ARG A 47 -4.31 5.08 -2.57
N ASN A 48 -4.18 6.40 -2.39
CA ASN A 48 -4.01 7.00 -1.06
C ASN A 48 -5.26 6.85 -0.20
N ALA A 49 -6.45 7.06 -0.76
CA ALA A 49 -7.71 6.84 -0.05
C ALA A 49 -7.86 5.38 0.40
N MET A 50 -7.61 4.42 -0.49
CA MET A 50 -7.63 3.01 -0.17
C MET A 50 -6.55 2.63 0.85
N GLY A 51 -5.38 3.25 0.77
CA GLY A 51 -4.31 3.09 1.74
C GLY A 51 -4.72 3.53 3.14
N ALA A 52 -5.42 4.65 3.26
CA ALA A 52 -5.96 5.13 4.53
C ALA A 52 -7.01 4.16 5.12
N ILE A 53 -7.92 3.63 4.30
CA ILE A 53 -8.90 2.63 4.72
C ILE A 53 -8.21 1.35 5.20
N LYS A 54 -7.21 0.87 4.47
CA LYS A 54 -6.41 -0.30 4.88
C LYS A 54 -5.71 -0.06 6.22
N ALA A 55 -5.16 1.12 6.43
CA ALA A 55 -4.50 1.46 7.70
C ALA A 55 -5.46 1.40 8.89
N ILE A 56 -6.67 1.93 8.74
CA ILE A 56 -7.72 1.87 9.77
C ILE A 56 -8.13 0.42 10.03
N SER A 57 -8.34 -0.37 8.99
CA SER A 57 -8.71 -1.78 9.11
C SER A 57 -7.61 -2.60 9.78
N ALA A 58 -6.35 -2.39 9.41
CA ALA A 58 -5.21 -3.07 10.01
C ALA A 58 -5.07 -2.76 11.50
N ALA A 59 -5.21 -1.49 11.90
CA ALA A 59 -5.21 -1.10 13.30
C ALA A 59 -6.33 -1.77 14.10
N ARG A 60 -7.55 -1.79 13.55
CA ARG A 60 -8.70 -2.45 14.20
C ARG A 60 -8.51 -3.96 14.34
N MET A 61 -7.97 -4.61 13.33
CA MET A 61 -7.67 -6.05 13.40
C MET A 61 -6.64 -6.34 14.49
N ALA A 62 -5.55 -5.60 14.52
CA ALA A 62 -4.49 -5.77 15.51
C ALA A 62 -4.98 -5.53 16.95
N LEU A 63 -5.81 -4.52 17.17
CA LEU A 63 -6.36 -4.18 18.50
C LEU A 63 -7.36 -5.21 19.02
N ARG A 64 -7.95 -6.02 18.16
CA ARG A 64 -8.82 -7.13 18.55
C ARG A 64 -8.07 -8.39 18.97
N GLY A 65 -6.80 -8.49 18.61
CA GLY A 65 -5.91 -9.59 18.96
C GLY A 65 -5.10 -9.29 20.22
N ASP A 66 -4.31 -10.28 20.62
CA ASP A 66 -3.41 -10.19 21.80
C ASP A 66 -2.01 -9.68 21.44
N GLY A 67 -1.79 -9.29 20.18
CA GLY A 67 -0.47 -8.88 19.68
C GLY A 67 0.38 -10.03 19.16
N GLN A 68 -0.04 -11.27 19.31
CA GLN A 68 0.62 -12.42 18.71
C GLN A 68 0.15 -12.60 17.26
N HIS A 69 1.08 -12.74 16.35
CA HIS A 69 0.80 -12.89 14.93
C HIS A 69 1.85 -13.81 14.28
N PHE A 70 1.43 -14.51 13.25
CA PHE A 70 2.24 -15.52 12.59
C PHE A 70 3.40 -14.91 11.78
N VAL A 71 3.12 -13.78 11.12
CA VAL A 71 4.11 -13.06 10.31
C VAL A 71 4.67 -11.89 11.12
N SER A 72 5.99 -11.80 11.24
CA SER A 72 6.61 -10.67 11.92
C SER A 72 6.78 -9.46 11.01
N LEU A 73 6.84 -8.27 11.61
CA LEU A 73 7.10 -7.04 10.86
C LEU A 73 8.44 -7.12 10.11
N ASP A 74 9.48 -7.69 10.70
CA ASP A 74 10.78 -7.87 10.05
C ASP A 74 10.71 -8.77 8.82
N GLN A 75 9.88 -9.83 8.86
CA GLN A 75 9.65 -10.69 7.71
C GLN A 75 8.98 -9.95 6.57
N VAL A 76 7.97 -9.14 6.87
CA VAL A 76 7.26 -8.34 5.86
C VAL A 76 8.16 -7.26 5.27
N ILE A 77 8.96 -6.59 6.09
CA ILE A 77 9.95 -5.60 5.60
C ILE A 77 10.93 -6.25 4.62
N ARG A 78 11.44 -7.43 4.97
CA ARG A 78 12.33 -8.19 4.08
C ARG A 78 11.64 -8.57 2.78
N THR A 79 10.42 -9.10 2.88
CA THR A 79 9.61 -9.48 1.73
C THR A 79 9.31 -8.28 0.82
N MET A 80 8.96 -7.14 1.38
CA MET A 80 8.73 -5.92 0.60
C MET A 80 9.97 -5.48 -0.16
N ARG A 81 11.13 -5.52 0.49
CA ARG A 81 12.41 -5.21 -0.16
C ARG A 81 12.70 -6.16 -1.32
N ASP A 82 12.51 -7.46 -1.10
CA ASP A 82 12.83 -8.48 -2.10
C ASP A 82 11.84 -8.40 -3.28
N THR A 83 10.55 -8.27 -3.02
CA THR A 83 9.52 -8.01 -4.04
C THR A 83 9.82 -6.73 -4.84
N GLY A 84 10.27 -5.68 -4.17
CA GLY A 84 10.67 -4.44 -4.83
C GLY A 84 11.87 -4.60 -5.76
N ARG A 85 12.82 -5.47 -5.42
CA ARG A 85 13.95 -5.80 -6.32
C ARG A 85 13.50 -6.55 -7.57
N ASP A 86 12.57 -7.48 -7.40
CA ASP A 86 12.07 -8.32 -8.50
C ASP A 86 11.14 -7.55 -9.44
N MET A 87 10.58 -6.45 -8.99
CA MET A 87 9.71 -5.59 -9.79
C MET A 87 10.51 -4.90 -10.89
N GLN A 88 10.01 -4.95 -12.12
CA GLN A 88 10.64 -4.26 -13.26
C GLN A 88 10.56 -2.75 -13.06
N ASP A 89 11.59 -2.04 -13.52
CA ASP A 89 11.72 -0.58 -13.34
C ASP A 89 10.54 0.22 -13.92
N LYS A 90 9.93 -0.28 -14.99
CA LYS A 90 8.76 0.38 -15.61
C LYS A 90 7.55 0.51 -14.68
N TYR A 91 7.51 -0.25 -13.56
CA TYR A 91 6.44 -0.20 -12.55
C TYR A 91 6.82 0.62 -11.31
N LYS A 92 7.99 1.25 -11.31
CA LYS A 92 8.55 2.00 -10.18
C LYS A 92 8.57 3.49 -10.47
N GLU A 93 7.48 4.18 -10.15
CA GLU A 93 7.36 5.64 -10.30
C GLU A 93 7.62 6.14 -11.74
N THR A 94 7.09 5.41 -12.73
CA THR A 94 7.25 5.78 -14.13
C THR A 94 5.91 5.77 -14.86
N ALA A 95 5.84 6.52 -15.97
CA ALA A 95 4.73 6.46 -16.91
C ALA A 95 5.02 5.53 -18.11
N ARG A 96 5.93 4.56 -17.94
CA ARG A 96 6.43 3.68 -19.01
C ARG A 96 5.84 2.27 -19.01
N GLY A 97 4.90 2.00 -18.10
CA GLY A 97 4.28 0.68 -17.96
C GLY A 97 2.96 0.73 -17.20
N GLY A 98 2.29 -0.40 -17.11
CA GLY A 98 1.06 -0.55 -16.35
C GLY A 98 -0.07 0.34 -16.84
N LEU A 99 -0.77 0.98 -15.91
CA LEU A 99 -1.91 1.86 -16.23
C LEU A 99 -1.53 3.03 -17.13
N ALA A 100 -0.33 3.60 -16.93
CA ALA A 100 0.12 4.76 -17.69
C ALA A 100 0.12 4.50 -19.22
N ILE A 101 0.47 3.29 -19.64
CA ILE A 101 0.45 2.91 -21.06
C ILE A 101 -0.95 2.49 -21.49
N ASN A 102 -1.58 1.60 -20.74
CA ASN A 102 -2.85 1.00 -21.15
C ASN A 102 -4.00 2.01 -21.23
N VAL A 103 -3.98 3.06 -20.40
CA VAL A 103 -5.00 4.11 -20.45
C VAL A 103 -4.78 5.07 -21.62
N LEU A 104 -3.52 5.35 -22.00
CA LEU A 104 -3.22 6.23 -23.12
C LEU A 104 -3.56 5.62 -24.49
N GLU A 105 -3.71 4.30 -24.57
CA GLU A 105 -4.17 3.60 -25.78
C GLU A 105 -5.68 3.67 -26.00
N MET A 106 -6.44 4.18 -25.02
CA MET A 106 -7.87 4.39 -25.15
C MET A 106 -8.17 5.68 -25.91
N PRO A 107 -9.10 5.69 -26.87
CA PRO A 107 -9.45 6.93 -27.58
C PRO A 107 -9.95 7.99 -26.63
N VAL A 108 -9.47 9.22 -26.82
CA VAL A 108 -9.71 10.41 -25.98
C VAL A 108 -11.20 10.70 -25.71
N SER A 109 -12.10 10.12 -26.49
CA SER A 109 -13.57 10.31 -26.35
C SER A 109 -14.19 9.69 -25.07
N LEU A 110 -13.41 8.95 -24.27
CA LEU A 110 -13.88 8.38 -22.99
C LEU A 110 -13.37 9.13 -21.75
N ILE A 111 -12.65 10.23 -21.95
CA ILE A 111 -12.08 11.04 -20.85
C ILE A 111 -13.03 12.19 -20.46
N GLU A 112 -14.10 12.40 -21.20
CA GLU A 112 -15.12 13.41 -20.89
C GLU A 112 -16.33 12.78 -20.17
N CYS A 113 -16.10 12.36 -18.91
CA CYS A 113 -17.20 12.13 -17.96
C CYS A 113 -16.80 12.66 -16.59
#